data_93b934a3b2b664fc1fe286aa9e99710d
#
_entry.id   93b934a3b2b664fc1fe286aa9e99710d
#
_cell.length_a   1.000
_cell.length_b   1.000
_cell.length_c   1.000
_cell.angle_alpha   90.00
_cell.angle_beta   90.00
_cell.angle_gamma   90.00
#
_symmetry.space_group_name_H-M   'P 1'
#
loop_
_entity.id
_entity.type
_entity.pdbx_description
1 polymer ?
#
loop_
_entity_poly.entity_id
_entity_poly.type
_entity_poly.pdbx_seq_one_letter_code
_entity_poly.pdbx_strand_id
1 'polypeptide(L)'
;MTSEALDCHYSITGSGPAIFLTHGVGAAEDAWRFITPKLSENFTVITYDLRGHGRSPVTHKNFGLEELVLDLERVREKANIDKGHFIGHSLGGMIAPAYAKKYPDKVLSVGMLSTVAGRSDDDTKKVWGVIKEMEENGVE
;
A
#
# COMPACT_ATOMS: atom_id res chain seq x y z
N MET A 1 -12.11 3.11 20.26
CA MET A 1 -11.37 1.91 19.81
C MET A 1 -10.23 2.33 18.90
N THR A 2 -9.05 1.85 19.19
CA THR A 2 -7.89 2.06 18.30
C THR A 2 -7.99 1.11 17.11
N SER A 3 -7.75 1.65 15.92
CA SER A 3 -7.63 0.84 14.72
C SER A 3 -6.37 -0.03 14.83
N GLU A 4 -6.48 -1.28 14.43
CA GLU A 4 -5.37 -2.22 14.48
C GLU A 4 -4.77 -2.41 13.10
N ALA A 5 -3.43 -2.34 13.03
CA ALA A 5 -2.70 -2.71 11.84
C ALA A 5 -2.70 -4.24 11.68
N LEU A 6 -2.77 -4.71 10.46
CA LEU A 6 -2.60 -6.12 10.15
C LEU A 6 -1.17 -6.40 9.71
N ASP A 7 -0.73 -7.64 9.92
CA ASP A 7 0.58 -8.09 9.45
C ASP A 7 0.48 -8.52 7.99
N CYS A 8 0.63 -7.56 7.09
CA CYS A 8 0.60 -7.84 5.66
C CYS A 8 1.84 -8.61 5.22
N HIS A 9 1.64 -9.51 4.25
CA HIS A 9 2.76 -10.21 3.61
C HIS A 9 3.60 -9.20 2.84
N TYR A 10 4.92 -9.27 2.98
CA TYR A 10 5.83 -8.37 2.27
C TYR A 10 7.10 -9.10 1.84
N SER A 11 7.78 -8.53 0.85
CA SER A 11 9.05 -9.02 0.33
C SER A 11 10.06 -7.88 0.30
N ILE A 12 11.33 -8.19 0.52
CA ILE A 12 12.43 -7.23 0.46
C ILE A 12 13.46 -7.75 -0.54
N THR A 13 13.88 -6.88 -1.47
CA THR A 13 14.85 -7.24 -2.49
C THR A 13 15.83 -6.09 -2.68
N GLY A 14 17.11 -6.41 -2.86
CA GLY A 14 18.13 -5.41 -3.17
C GLY A 14 18.77 -4.78 -1.95
N SER A 15 19.53 -3.72 -2.19
CA SER A 15 20.21 -2.94 -1.14
C SER A 15 20.31 -1.47 -1.59
N GLY A 16 20.48 -0.58 -0.62
CA GLY A 16 20.50 0.85 -0.85
C GLY A 16 19.31 1.55 -0.20
N PRO A 17 19.01 2.80 -0.57
CA PRO A 17 17.86 3.52 -0.03
C PRO A 17 16.56 2.73 -0.24
N ALA A 18 15.64 2.81 0.71
CA ALA A 18 14.41 2.01 0.67
C ALA A 18 13.34 2.64 -0.21
N ILE A 19 12.66 1.80 -0.98
CA ILE A 19 11.48 2.17 -1.75
C ILE A 19 10.35 1.20 -1.38
N PHE A 20 9.23 1.74 -0.92
CA PHE A 20 8.02 0.97 -0.63
C PHE A 20 7.06 1.12 -1.80
N LEU A 21 6.61 0.00 -2.36
CA LEU A 21 5.69 -0.03 -3.50
C LEU A 21 4.34 -0.56 -3.05
N THR A 22 3.29 0.25 -3.23
CA THR A 22 1.93 -0.10 -2.82
C THR A 22 1.03 -0.26 -4.06
N HIS A 23 0.47 -1.46 -4.23
CA HIS A 23 -0.37 -1.79 -5.38
C HIS A 23 -1.79 -1.24 -5.23
N GLY A 24 -2.60 -1.38 -6.28
CA GLY A 24 -4.00 -0.98 -6.29
C GLY A 24 -4.96 -2.12 -5.93
N VAL A 25 -6.25 -1.79 -5.89
CA VAL A 25 -7.31 -2.76 -5.60
C VAL A 25 -7.29 -3.89 -6.63
N GLY A 26 -7.42 -5.12 -6.15
CA GLY A 26 -7.47 -6.30 -7.02
C GLY A 26 -6.12 -6.80 -7.50
N ALA A 27 -5.03 -6.14 -7.09
CA ALA A 27 -3.68 -6.56 -7.43
C ALA A 27 -3.00 -7.21 -6.21
N ALA A 28 -1.70 -7.37 -6.27
CA ALA A 28 -0.86 -7.90 -5.21
C ALA A 28 0.56 -7.40 -5.41
N GLU A 29 1.51 -7.81 -4.56
CA GLU A 29 2.89 -7.34 -4.67
C GLU A 29 3.53 -7.69 -6.02
N ASP A 30 3.08 -8.75 -6.67
CA ASP A 30 3.60 -9.17 -7.97
C ASP A 30 3.24 -8.19 -9.10
N ALA A 31 2.37 -7.22 -8.86
CA ALA A 31 2.13 -6.13 -9.83
C ALA A 31 3.42 -5.39 -10.16
N TRP A 32 4.39 -5.41 -9.26
CA TRP A 32 5.66 -4.74 -9.39
C TRP A 32 6.79 -5.62 -9.96
N ARG A 33 6.48 -6.86 -10.36
CA ARG A 33 7.47 -7.88 -10.74
C ARG A 33 8.37 -7.48 -11.91
N PHE A 34 7.89 -6.61 -12.80
CA PHE A 34 8.67 -6.19 -13.96
C PHE A 34 9.64 -5.05 -13.64
N ILE A 35 9.38 -4.26 -12.60
CA ILE A 35 10.23 -3.13 -12.24
C ILE A 35 11.13 -3.42 -11.03
N THR A 36 10.74 -4.33 -10.17
CA THR A 36 11.50 -4.68 -8.97
C THR A 36 12.95 -5.08 -9.29
N PRO A 37 13.23 -5.95 -10.30
CA PRO A 37 14.61 -6.32 -10.61
C PRO A 37 15.49 -5.12 -10.96
N LYS A 38 14.95 -4.16 -11.69
CA LYS A 38 15.72 -2.96 -12.09
C LYS A 38 15.95 -2.03 -10.91
N LEU A 39 14.91 -1.78 -10.11
CA LEU A 39 15.02 -0.92 -8.93
C LEU A 39 15.96 -1.51 -7.89
N SER A 40 15.94 -2.83 -7.72
CA SER A 40 16.73 -3.50 -6.70
C SER A 40 18.24 -3.51 -6.99
N GLU A 41 18.66 -3.08 -8.18
CA GLU A 41 20.07 -2.88 -8.47
C GLU A 41 20.68 -1.77 -7.62
N ASN A 42 19.88 -0.75 -7.25
CA ASN A 42 20.38 0.43 -6.52
C ASN A 42 19.57 0.77 -5.28
N PHE A 43 18.46 0.06 -5.02
CA PHE A 43 17.55 0.34 -3.92
C PHE A 43 17.17 -0.93 -3.18
N THR A 44 16.82 -0.76 -1.93
CA THR A 44 16.10 -1.79 -1.17
C THR A 44 14.63 -1.64 -1.51
N VAL A 45 14.05 -2.60 -2.22
CA VAL A 45 12.67 -2.54 -2.69
C VAL A 45 11.79 -3.39 -1.78
N ILE A 46 10.79 -2.76 -1.17
CA ILE A 46 9.81 -3.44 -0.32
C ILE A 46 8.47 -3.43 -1.07
N THR A 47 7.97 -4.62 -1.37
CA THR A 47 6.65 -4.81 -1.94
C THR A 47 5.79 -5.54 -0.92
N TYR A 48 4.49 -5.31 -0.92
CA TYR A 48 3.61 -5.98 0.02
C TYR A 48 2.21 -6.11 -0.56
N ASP A 49 1.45 -7.05 0.00
CA ASP A 49 0.06 -7.25 -0.36
C ASP A 49 -0.82 -6.47 0.61
N LEU A 50 -1.72 -5.65 0.08
CA LEU A 50 -2.72 -4.96 0.92
C LEU A 50 -3.57 -5.98 1.65
N ARG A 51 -4.15 -5.59 2.79
CA ARG A 51 -5.08 -6.47 3.51
C ARG A 51 -6.15 -6.99 2.55
N GLY A 52 -6.50 -8.26 2.70
CA GLY A 52 -7.49 -8.90 1.84
C GLY A 52 -6.99 -9.26 0.45
N HIS A 53 -5.72 -8.99 0.14
CA HIS A 53 -5.11 -9.27 -1.18
C HIS A 53 -3.95 -10.26 -1.02
N GLY A 54 -3.69 -11.01 -2.09
CA GLY A 54 -2.56 -11.92 -2.14
C GLY A 54 -2.45 -12.82 -0.92
N ARG A 55 -1.32 -12.77 -0.24
CA ARG A 55 -1.02 -13.58 0.96
C ARG A 55 -1.31 -12.87 2.27
N SER A 56 -1.80 -11.63 2.21
CA SER A 56 -2.10 -10.86 3.43
C SER A 56 -3.39 -11.31 4.08
N PRO A 57 -3.53 -11.08 5.41
CA PRO A 57 -4.74 -11.46 6.14
C PRO A 57 -5.98 -10.75 5.61
N VAL A 58 -7.11 -11.42 5.75
CA VAL A 58 -8.43 -10.87 5.46
C VAL A 58 -9.08 -10.49 6.77
N THR A 59 -9.81 -9.38 6.79
CA THR A 59 -10.60 -8.97 7.94
C THR A 59 -12.06 -8.83 7.54
N HIS A 60 -12.95 -9.16 8.47
CA HIS A 60 -14.40 -8.95 8.31
C HIS A 60 -14.84 -7.60 8.87
N LYS A 61 -13.92 -6.85 9.49
CA LYS A 61 -14.20 -5.51 9.99
C LYS A 61 -14.12 -4.50 8.87
N ASN A 62 -14.94 -3.47 8.95
CA ASN A 62 -14.83 -2.36 8.03
C ASN A 62 -13.50 -1.65 8.23
N PHE A 63 -12.92 -1.20 7.14
CA PHE A 63 -11.68 -0.46 7.18
C PHE A 63 -11.70 0.64 6.11
N GLY A 64 -10.87 1.63 6.29
CA GLY A 64 -10.71 2.73 5.36
C GLY A 64 -9.24 3.03 5.13
N LEU A 65 -8.98 4.22 4.60
CA LEU A 65 -7.63 4.66 4.27
C LEU A 65 -6.72 4.68 5.50
N GLU A 66 -7.26 5.04 6.67
CA GLU A 66 -6.48 5.11 7.91
C GLU A 66 -5.88 3.75 8.26
N GLU A 67 -6.66 2.68 8.17
CA GLU A 67 -6.20 1.33 8.48
C GLU A 67 -5.16 0.86 7.46
N LEU A 68 -5.32 1.22 6.19
CA LEU A 68 -4.35 0.89 5.14
C LEU A 68 -3.01 1.61 5.39
N VAL A 69 -3.05 2.83 5.90
CA VAL A 69 -1.86 3.58 6.30
C VAL A 69 -1.16 2.89 7.47
N LEU A 70 -1.93 2.43 8.46
CA LEU A 70 -1.38 1.71 9.62
C LEU A 70 -0.73 0.39 9.21
N ASP A 71 -1.32 -0.30 8.24
CA ASP A 71 -0.73 -1.54 7.70
C ASP A 71 0.62 -1.27 7.05
N LEU A 72 0.74 -0.18 6.30
CA LEU A 72 2.01 0.20 5.67
C LEU A 72 3.07 0.54 6.71
N GLU A 73 2.69 1.26 7.77
CA GLU A 73 3.61 1.53 8.88
C GLU A 73 4.07 0.24 9.53
N ARG A 74 3.18 -0.73 9.69
CA ARG A 74 3.53 -2.04 10.24
C ARG A 74 4.55 -2.77 9.36
N VAL A 75 4.39 -2.69 8.04
CA VAL A 75 5.36 -3.25 7.09
C VAL A 75 6.72 -2.59 7.28
N ARG A 76 6.76 -1.26 7.36
CA ARG A 76 8.02 -0.53 7.56
C ARG A 76 8.72 -0.96 8.86
N GLU A 77 7.97 -1.04 9.95
CA GLU A 77 8.52 -1.46 11.24
C GLU A 77 9.07 -2.89 11.18
N LYS A 78 8.31 -3.82 10.60
CA LYS A 78 8.74 -5.22 10.48
C LYS A 78 9.93 -5.40 9.55
N ALA A 79 10.00 -4.59 8.50
CA ALA A 79 11.16 -4.58 7.59
C ALA A 79 12.39 -3.93 8.23
N ASN A 80 12.22 -3.32 9.39
CA ASN A 80 13.29 -2.65 10.14
C ASN A 80 13.96 -1.53 9.32
N ILE A 81 13.13 -0.73 8.66
CA ILE A 81 13.56 0.40 7.83
C ILE A 81 13.12 1.70 8.49
N ASP A 82 14.07 2.64 8.70
CA ASP A 82 13.77 3.92 9.33
C ASP A 82 13.00 4.84 8.39
N LYS A 83 13.54 5.08 7.20
CA LYS A 83 12.95 6.02 6.22
C LYS A 83 12.99 5.44 4.82
N GLY A 84 12.10 5.90 3.96
CA GLY A 84 12.08 5.47 2.57
C GLY A 84 11.28 6.36 1.66
N HIS A 85 11.33 6.00 0.39
CA HIS A 85 10.49 6.57 -0.65
C HIS A 85 9.23 5.72 -0.73
N PHE A 86 8.08 6.36 -0.86
CA PHE A 86 6.80 5.65 -0.89
C PHE A 86 6.10 5.93 -2.22
N ILE A 87 5.92 4.89 -3.02
CA ILE A 87 5.33 4.98 -4.35
C ILE A 87 4.11 4.08 -4.39
N GLY A 88 3.00 4.60 -4.87
CA GLY A 88 1.77 3.84 -4.98
C GLY A 88 1.08 4.01 -6.32
N HIS A 89 0.35 2.98 -6.71
CA HIS A 89 -0.44 2.95 -7.94
C HIS A 89 -1.92 2.86 -7.60
N SER A 90 -2.75 3.69 -8.23
CA SER A 90 -4.20 3.72 -8.03
C SER A 90 -4.54 3.95 -6.55
N LEU A 91 -5.19 2.99 -5.87
CA LEU A 91 -5.44 3.08 -4.42
C LEU A 91 -4.13 3.27 -3.64
N GLY A 92 -3.07 2.55 -4.02
CA GLY A 92 -1.75 2.72 -3.41
C GLY A 92 -1.23 4.14 -3.54
N GLY A 93 -1.58 4.82 -4.64
CA GLY A 93 -1.25 6.22 -4.86
C GLY A 93 -2.03 7.18 -3.95
N MET A 94 -3.09 6.72 -3.32
CA MET A 94 -3.81 7.47 -2.27
C MET A 94 -3.22 7.16 -0.90
N ILE A 95 -2.78 5.93 -0.69
CA ILE A 95 -2.20 5.48 0.58
C ILE A 95 -0.86 6.19 0.84
N ALA A 96 0.00 6.28 -0.18
CA ALA A 96 1.33 6.86 -0.04
C ALA A 96 1.31 8.31 0.49
N PRO A 97 0.54 9.25 -0.09
CA PRO A 97 0.48 10.60 0.47
C PRO A 97 -0.22 10.67 1.84
N ALA A 98 -1.22 9.82 2.08
CA ALA A 98 -1.86 9.75 3.39
C ALA A 98 -0.88 9.26 4.46
N TYR A 99 -0.04 8.28 4.10
CA TYR A 99 1.05 7.81 4.96
C TYR A 99 2.02 8.95 5.27
N ALA A 100 2.45 9.70 4.24
CA ALA A 100 3.38 10.81 4.41
C ALA A 100 2.82 11.91 5.32
N LYS A 101 1.51 12.14 5.24
CA LYS A 101 0.86 13.12 6.12
C LYS A 101 0.90 12.69 7.58
N LYS A 102 0.73 11.40 7.85
CA LYS A 102 0.71 10.85 9.21
C LYS A 102 2.10 10.65 9.77
N TYR A 103 3.05 10.21 8.94
CA TYR A 103 4.42 9.88 9.35
C TYR A 103 5.46 10.65 8.53
N PRO A 104 5.44 12.00 8.57
CA PRO A 104 6.34 12.79 7.73
C PRO A 104 7.81 12.53 7.98
N ASP A 105 8.20 12.13 9.21
CA ASP A 105 9.58 11.84 9.56
C ASP A 105 10.11 10.55 8.94
N LYS A 106 9.23 9.73 8.37
CA LYS A 106 9.59 8.44 7.77
C LYS A 106 9.66 8.49 6.25
N VAL A 107 9.30 9.61 5.64
CA VAL A 107 9.11 9.73 4.19
C VAL A 107 10.17 10.64 3.57
N LEU A 108 10.94 10.10 2.63
CA LEU A 108 11.90 10.85 1.85
C LEU A 108 11.24 11.48 0.62
N SER A 109 10.34 10.76 -0.02
CA SER A 109 9.55 11.27 -1.15
C SER A 109 8.31 10.40 -1.36
N VAL A 110 7.36 10.93 -2.12
CA VAL A 110 6.11 10.24 -2.47
C VAL A 110 5.95 10.25 -3.98
N GLY A 111 5.65 9.08 -4.55
CA GLY A 111 5.29 8.93 -5.95
C GLY A 111 3.83 8.46 -6.06
N MET A 112 3.08 9.12 -6.92
CA MET A 112 1.65 8.82 -7.13
C MET A 112 1.43 8.49 -8.60
N LEU A 113 1.09 7.23 -8.88
CA LEU A 113 0.89 6.75 -10.25
C LEU A 113 -0.59 6.43 -10.49
N SER A 114 -1.16 7.01 -11.54
CA SER A 114 -2.53 6.74 -11.98
C SER A 114 -3.56 6.85 -10.84
N THR A 115 -3.49 7.97 -10.12
CA THR A 115 -4.34 8.22 -8.96
C THR A 115 -4.80 9.66 -8.94
N VAL A 116 -5.63 10.01 -7.95
CA VAL A 116 -6.12 11.38 -7.74
C VAL A 116 -5.79 11.83 -6.31
N ALA A 117 -5.59 13.14 -6.14
CA ALA A 117 -5.32 13.73 -4.83
C ALA A 117 -6.58 13.88 -3.98
N GLY A 118 -7.74 13.86 -4.62
CA GLY A 118 -9.04 13.95 -3.94
C GLY A 118 -10.15 13.46 -4.84
N ARG A 119 -11.31 13.19 -4.25
CA ARG A 119 -12.48 12.71 -4.96
C ARG A 119 -13.73 13.39 -4.41
N SER A 120 -14.75 13.53 -5.25
CA SER A 120 -16.07 13.90 -4.77
C SER A 120 -16.64 12.76 -3.93
N ASP A 121 -17.66 13.06 -3.12
CA ASP A 121 -18.33 12.02 -2.33
C ASP A 121 -18.93 10.94 -3.22
N ASP A 122 -19.48 11.32 -4.37
CA ASP A 122 -20.06 10.35 -5.32
C ASP A 122 -19.00 9.43 -5.90
N ASP A 123 -17.83 9.96 -6.28
CA ASP A 123 -16.73 9.16 -6.79
C ASP A 123 -16.19 8.21 -5.72
N THR A 124 -16.10 8.70 -4.49
CA THR A 124 -15.67 7.87 -3.35
C THR A 124 -16.64 6.73 -3.13
N LYS A 125 -17.95 6.98 -3.18
CA LYS A 125 -18.98 5.93 -3.03
C LYS A 125 -18.86 4.88 -4.12
N LYS A 126 -18.61 5.30 -5.37
CA LYS A 126 -18.43 4.37 -6.49
C LYS A 126 -17.22 3.45 -6.27
N VAL A 127 -16.11 4.02 -5.83
CA VAL A 127 -14.88 3.24 -5.54
C VAL A 127 -15.14 2.23 -4.43
N TRP A 128 -15.75 2.67 -3.33
CA TRP A 128 -16.07 1.78 -2.22
C TRP A 128 -17.08 0.71 -2.61
N GLY A 129 -18.01 1.03 -3.51
CA GLY A 129 -18.94 0.05 -4.07
C GLY A 129 -18.23 -1.07 -4.82
N VAL A 130 -17.22 -0.73 -5.61
CA VAL A 130 -16.40 -1.72 -6.33
C VAL A 130 -15.60 -2.57 -5.35
N ILE A 131 -15.00 -1.95 -4.34
CA ILE A 131 -14.25 -2.68 -3.31
C ILE A 131 -15.15 -3.68 -2.59
N LYS A 132 -16.34 -3.23 -2.19
CA LYS A 132 -17.31 -4.09 -1.50
C LYS A 132 -17.73 -5.27 -2.38
N GLU A 133 -17.96 -5.03 -3.66
CA GLU A 133 -18.30 -6.10 -4.60
C GLU A 133 -17.17 -7.13 -4.70
N MET A 134 -15.92 -6.69 -4.75
CA MET A 134 -14.75 -7.57 -4.77
C MET A 134 -14.66 -8.40 -3.49
N GLU A 135 -14.96 -7.81 -2.33
CA GLU A 135 -14.97 -8.52 -1.05
C GLU A 135 -16.03 -9.62 -1.01
N GLU A 136 -17.21 -9.34 -1.57
CA GLU A 136 -18.35 -10.28 -1.54
C GLU A 136 -18.23 -11.38 -2.59
N ASN A 137 -17.73 -11.05 -3.78
CA ASN A 137 -17.74 -11.95 -4.94
C ASN A 137 -16.36 -12.43 -5.37
N GLY A 138 -15.31 -11.95 -4.73
CA GLY A 138 -13.93 -12.25 -5.07
C GLY A 138 -13.41 -11.42 -6.23
N VAL A 139 -12.12 -11.57 -6.47
CA VAL A 139 -11.40 -10.87 -7.55
C VAL A 139 -10.89 -11.95 -8.51
N GLU A 140 -11.29 -11.88 -9.77
CA GLU A 140 -10.82 -12.78 -10.81
C GLU A 140 -9.87 -12.08 -11.76
#